data_4cbb637cc331fa70b12268e2b6bfa5e9
#
_entry.id   4cbb637cc331fa70b12268e2b6bfa5e9
#
_cell.length_a   1.000
_cell.length_b   1.000
_cell.length_c   1.000
_cell.angle_alpha   90.00
_cell.angle_beta   90.00
_cell.angle_gamma   90.00
#
_symmetry.space_group_name_H-M   'P 1'
#
loop_
_entity.id
_entity.type
_entity.pdbx_description
1 polymer ?
#
loop_
_entity_poly.entity_id
_entity_poly.type
_entity_poly.pdbx_seq_one_letter_code
_entity_poly.pdbx_strand_id
1 'polypeptide(L)'
;GKPEVIELWKTMNQWVYDGFNETYKNLGVDFDSYYYESNTYLLGKEVVQFGLVKGIFEKDPDGSVWIDLTEDGLDRKIVLRSDGTAVYMTQDIGTAIQRVKDFPDVGGMVYTVGNEQDYHFKVLFLILKKLGFDWAENLYHLSYGMVELPSGKMKSREGTVVDADDLMVEMTETAAKISEAEAEKLLTIITNGPSHSIFLSLSYKTSFFLPADFT
;
A
#
# COMPACT_ATOMS: atom_id res chain seq x y z
N GLY A 1 -4.79 -23.82 18.27
CA GLY A 1 -5.58 -22.83 19.02
C GLY A 1 -6.94 -23.43 19.44
N LYS A 2 -7.57 -22.88 20.45
CA LYS A 2 -8.91 -23.31 20.85
C LYS A 2 -9.89 -22.94 19.76
N PRO A 3 -10.83 -23.83 19.37
CA PRO A 3 -11.75 -23.58 18.25
C PRO A 3 -12.57 -22.29 18.38
N GLU A 4 -13.03 -21.98 19.59
CA GLU A 4 -13.78 -20.76 19.88
C GLU A 4 -12.97 -19.46 19.64
N VAL A 5 -11.66 -19.51 19.92
CA VAL A 5 -10.77 -18.36 19.68
C VAL A 5 -10.51 -18.18 18.18
N ILE A 6 -10.36 -19.28 17.45
CA ILE A 6 -10.19 -19.23 16.00
C ILE A 6 -11.45 -18.70 15.32
N GLU A 7 -12.62 -19.12 15.77
CA GLU A 7 -13.89 -18.65 15.21
C GLU A 7 -14.10 -17.14 15.49
N LEU A 8 -13.82 -16.70 16.72
CA LEU A 8 -13.86 -15.28 17.05
C LEU A 8 -12.89 -14.46 16.17
N TRP A 9 -11.67 -14.95 16.01
CA TRP A 9 -10.66 -14.30 15.15
C TRP A 9 -11.14 -14.20 13.69
N LYS A 10 -11.72 -15.24 13.13
CA LYS A 10 -12.29 -15.22 11.78
C LYS A 10 -13.43 -14.21 11.65
N THR A 11 -14.34 -14.20 12.62
CA THR A 11 -15.47 -13.27 12.65
C THR A 11 -14.99 -11.82 12.68
N MET A 12 -14.02 -11.50 13.55
CA MET A 12 -13.45 -10.16 13.63
C MET A 12 -12.74 -9.74 12.34
N ASN A 13 -11.96 -10.64 11.72
CA ASN A 13 -11.32 -10.35 10.43
C ASN A 13 -12.37 -10.11 9.33
N GLN A 14 -13.47 -10.89 9.33
CA GLN A 14 -14.52 -10.70 8.34
C GLN A 14 -15.15 -9.29 8.45
N TRP A 15 -15.41 -8.79 9.65
CA TRP A 15 -15.90 -7.42 9.84
C TRP A 15 -14.94 -6.36 9.26
N VAL A 16 -13.62 -6.58 9.43
CA VAL A 16 -12.60 -5.68 8.86
C VAL A 16 -12.61 -5.75 7.34
N TYR A 17 -12.71 -6.95 6.76
CA TYR A 17 -12.76 -7.11 5.30
C TYR A 17 -14.04 -6.49 4.70
N ASP A 18 -15.17 -6.64 5.36
CA ASP A 18 -16.43 -6.02 4.94
C ASP A 18 -16.30 -4.49 4.95
N GLY A 19 -15.69 -3.92 6.01
CA GLY A 19 -15.39 -2.48 6.08
C GLY A 19 -14.46 -2.01 4.96
N PHE A 20 -13.37 -2.72 4.69
CA PHE A 20 -12.47 -2.38 3.58
C PHE A 20 -13.19 -2.42 2.23
N ASN A 21 -14.06 -3.39 2.00
CA ASN A 21 -14.80 -3.50 0.75
C ASN A 21 -15.73 -2.29 0.53
N GLU A 22 -16.38 -1.78 1.58
CA GLU A 22 -17.18 -0.56 1.49
C GLU A 22 -16.31 0.68 1.21
N THR A 23 -15.17 0.81 1.89
CA THR A 23 -14.22 1.90 1.64
C THR A 23 -13.70 1.88 0.20
N TYR A 24 -13.27 0.73 -0.31
CA TYR A 24 -12.79 0.59 -1.69
C TYR A 24 -13.89 0.89 -2.71
N LYS A 25 -15.10 0.45 -2.46
CA LYS A 25 -16.26 0.76 -3.31
C LYS A 25 -16.52 2.26 -3.36
N ASN A 26 -16.47 2.96 -2.21
CA ASN A 26 -16.65 4.41 -2.13
C ASN A 26 -15.52 5.18 -2.84
N LEU A 27 -14.30 4.65 -2.82
CA LEU A 27 -13.15 5.19 -3.56
C LEU A 27 -13.21 4.86 -5.07
N GLY A 28 -14.09 3.97 -5.51
CA GLY A 28 -14.14 3.50 -6.89
C GLY A 28 -12.93 2.65 -7.29
N VAL A 29 -12.35 1.92 -6.32
CA VAL A 29 -11.16 1.08 -6.51
C VAL A 29 -11.56 -0.39 -6.44
N ASP A 30 -11.01 -1.20 -7.34
CA ASP A 30 -11.15 -2.65 -7.38
C ASP A 30 -9.79 -3.33 -7.53
N PHE A 31 -9.72 -4.64 -7.23
CA PHE A 31 -8.47 -5.41 -7.25
C PHE A 31 -8.68 -6.76 -7.95
N ASP A 32 -7.74 -7.13 -8.81
CA ASP A 32 -7.76 -8.42 -9.50
C ASP A 32 -7.44 -9.59 -8.54
N SER A 33 -6.69 -9.34 -7.47
CA SER A 33 -6.30 -10.40 -6.51
C SER A 33 -6.00 -9.84 -5.13
N TYR A 34 -6.25 -10.67 -4.10
CA TYR A 34 -6.03 -10.36 -2.69
C TYR A 34 -5.04 -11.35 -2.08
N TYR A 35 -4.04 -10.82 -1.38
CA TYR A 35 -3.05 -11.60 -0.64
C TYR A 35 -3.17 -11.28 0.85
N TYR A 36 -3.79 -12.20 1.59
CA TYR A 36 -3.97 -12.07 3.04
C TYR A 36 -2.80 -12.67 3.79
N GLU A 37 -2.31 -12.00 4.83
CA GLU A 37 -1.19 -12.47 5.65
C GLU A 37 -1.44 -13.87 6.23
N SER A 38 -2.68 -14.19 6.59
CA SER A 38 -3.09 -15.54 7.04
C SER A 38 -2.74 -16.66 6.05
N ASN A 39 -2.63 -16.33 4.76
CA ASN A 39 -2.31 -17.29 3.70
C ASN A 39 -0.84 -17.21 3.27
N THR A 40 -0.22 -16.03 3.41
CA THR A 40 1.14 -15.77 2.88
C THR A 40 2.24 -15.99 3.91
N TYR A 41 1.92 -16.01 5.22
CA TYR A 41 2.94 -16.12 6.28
C TYR A 41 3.79 -17.39 6.22
N LEU A 42 3.31 -18.46 5.59
CA LEU A 42 4.05 -19.71 5.42
C LEU A 42 4.94 -19.74 4.16
N LEU A 43 4.67 -18.87 3.17
CA LEU A 43 5.33 -18.90 1.86
C LEU A 43 6.86 -18.71 1.94
N GLY A 44 7.32 -17.98 2.94
CA GLY A 44 8.74 -17.68 3.10
C GLY A 44 9.61 -18.87 3.53
N LYS A 45 9.06 -19.91 4.15
CA LYS A 45 9.88 -21.02 4.69
C LYS A 45 10.60 -21.82 3.63
N GLU A 46 9.95 -22.08 2.50
CA GLU A 46 10.57 -22.78 1.36
C GLU A 46 11.71 -21.97 0.76
N VAL A 47 11.56 -20.66 0.73
CA VAL A 47 12.58 -19.73 0.24
C VAL A 47 13.82 -19.73 1.12
N VAL A 48 13.66 -19.85 2.44
CA VAL A 48 14.80 -19.97 3.36
C VAL A 48 15.64 -21.19 3.04
N GLN A 49 14.99 -22.34 2.82
CA GLN A 49 15.70 -23.56 2.43
C GLN A 49 16.39 -23.42 1.07
N PHE A 50 15.72 -22.81 0.10
CA PHE A 50 16.30 -22.52 -1.21
C PHE A 50 17.53 -21.61 -1.12
N GLY A 51 17.48 -20.55 -0.33
CA GLY A 51 18.60 -19.63 -0.12
C GLY A 51 19.79 -20.29 0.58
N LEU A 52 19.54 -21.19 1.55
CA LEU A 52 20.58 -21.98 2.21
C LEU A 52 21.27 -22.92 1.23
N VAL A 53 20.53 -23.65 0.40
CA VAL A 53 21.08 -24.54 -0.62
C VAL A 53 21.94 -23.79 -1.65
N LYS A 54 21.53 -22.57 -2.01
CA LYS A 54 22.30 -21.70 -2.91
C LYS A 54 23.52 -21.02 -2.24
N GLY A 55 23.69 -21.11 -0.94
CA GLY A 55 24.73 -20.41 -0.20
C GLY A 55 24.53 -18.88 -0.15
N ILE A 56 23.32 -18.41 -0.39
CA ILE A 56 22.93 -16.99 -0.28
C ILE A 56 22.54 -16.65 1.16
N PHE A 57 21.95 -17.61 1.86
CA PHE A 57 21.65 -17.51 3.28
C PHE A 57 22.62 -18.38 4.09
N GLU A 58 22.90 -17.95 5.30
CA GLU A 58 23.78 -18.60 6.25
C GLU A 58 23.02 -18.97 7.52
N LYS A 59 23.31 -20.15 8.07
CA LYS A 59 22.72 -20.60 9.31
C LYS A 59 23.71 -20.39 10.45
N ASP A 60 23.32 -19.62 11.46
CA ASP A 60 24.09 -19.41 12.66
C ASP A 60 24.00 -20.61 13.63
N PRO A 61 24.93 -20.74 14.58
CA PRO A 61 24.96 -21.85 15.54
C PRO A 61 23.71 -21.97 16.43
N ASP A 62 22.98 -20.87 16.64
CA ASP A 62 21.72 -20.84 17.39
C ASP A 62 20.52 -21.34 16.58
N GLY A 63 20.73 -21.63 15.29
CA GLY A 63 19.71 -22.11 14.37
C GLY A 63 19.01 -21.00 13.56
N SER A 64 19.26 -19.75 13.86
CA SER A 64 18.77 -18.62 13.06
C SER A 64 19.41 -18.58 11.67
N VAL A 65 18.68 -18.03 10.69
CA VAL A 65 19.17 -17.91 9.32
C VAL A 65 19.25 -16.44 8.93
N TRP A 66 20.34 -16.08 8.30
CA TRP A 66 20.71 -14.71 7.96
C TRP A 66 21.14 -14.58 6.51
N ILE A 67 21.07 -13.35 6.00
CA ILE A 67 21.76 -12.93 4.79
C ILE A 67 22.70 -11.79 5.13
N ASP A 68 23.94 -11.87 4.64
CA ASP A 68 24.92 -10.79 4.72
C ASP A 68 24.81 -9.90 3.48
N LEU A 69 24.52 -8.62 3.70
CA LEU A 69 24.39 -7.59 2.68
C LEU A 69 25.41 -6.45 2.90
N THR A 70 26.44 -6.68 3.71
CA THR A 70 27.42 -5.66 4.08
C THR A 70 28.27 -5.21 2.88
N GLU A 71 28.58 -6.12 1.94
CA GLU A 71 29.26 -5.77 0.69
C GLU A 71 28.43 -4.83 -0.21
N ASP A 72 27.11 -4.86 -0.06
CA ASP A 72 26.18 -3.99 -0.78
C ASP A 72 25.89 -2.69 0.00
N GLY A 73 26.60 -2.44 1.10
CA GLY A 73 26.43 -1.26 1.95
C GLY A 73 25.15 -1.28 2.82
N LEU A 74 24.62 -2.47 3.08
CA LEU A 74 23.47 -2.70 3.95
C LEU A 74 23.88 -3.54 5.17
N ASP A 75 22.96 -3.79 6.10
CA ASP A 75 23.22 -4.61 7.26
C ASP A 75 23.01 -6.11 6.96
N ARG A 76 23.58 -6.96 7.83
CA ARG A 76 23.21 -8.36 7.92
C ARG A 76 21.75 -8.46 8.40
N LYS A 77 20.93 -9.25 7.73
CA LYS A 77 19.49 -9.36 8.00
C LYS A 77 19.08 -10.78 8.36
N ILE A 78 18.28 -10.90 9.41
CA ILE A 78 17.66 -12.16 9.79
C ILE A 78 16.52 -12.48 8.83
N VAL A 79 16.46 -13.74 8.35
CA VAL A 79 15.38 -14.25 7.52
C VAL A 79 14.59 -15.36 8.23
N LEU A 80 15.18 -16.00 9.24
CA LEU A 80 14.48 -16.96 10.09
C LEU A 80 15.04 -16.87 11.51
N ARG A 81 14.16 -16.81 12.51
CA ARG A 81 14.60 -16.84 13.90
C ARG A 81 15.04 -18.22 14.33
N SER A 82 15.78 -18.31 15.44
CA SER A 82 16.29 -19.57 16.00
C SER A 82 15.17 -20.57 16.37
N ASP A 83 13.99 -20.08 16.71
CA ASP A 83 12.80 -20.88 16.98
C ASP A 83 12.07 -21.37 15.70
N GLY A 84 12.59 -21.04 14.51
CA GLY A 84 12.00 -21.40 13.23
C GLY A 84 10.85 -20.50 12.80
N THR A 85 10.61 -19.38 13.48
CA THR A 85 9.59 -18.40 13.05
C THR A 85 10.15 -17.48 11.95
N ALA A 86 9.34 -17.26 10.91
CA ALA A 86 9.62 -16.30 9.85
C ALA A 86 9.52 -14.87 10.38
N VAL A 87 10.28 -13.97 9.75
CA VAL A 87 10.16 -12.52 9.95
C VAL A 87 9.39 -11.90 8.78
N TYR A 88 8.96 -10.65 8.90
CA TYR A 88 8.23 -9.95 7.82
C TYR A 88 8.96 -10.01 6.47
N MET A 89 10.28 -9.81 6.49
CA MET A 89 11.10 -9.91 5.26
C MET A 89 10.90 -11.25 4.54
N THR A 90 10.87 -12.35 5.28
CA THR A 90 10.70 -13.70 4.71
C THR A 90 9.31 -13.91 4.13
N GLN A 91 8.30 -13.34 4.78
CA GLN A 91 6.91 -13.35 4.27
C GLN A 91 6.80 -12.56 2.97
N ASP A 92 7.43 -11.39 2.90
CA ASP A 92 7.41 -10.54 1.70
C ASP A 92 8.16 -11.17 0.53
N ILE A 93 9.30 -11.84 0.78
CA ILE A 93 10.00 -12.64 -0.23
C ILE A 93 9.08 -13.74 -0.78
N GLY A 94 8.43 -14.50 0.11
CA GLY A 94 7.51 -15.56 -0.27
C GLY A 94 6.31 -15.04 -1.07
N THR A 95 5.73 -13.91 -0.64
CA THR A 95 4.61 -13.27 -1.32
C THR A 95 4.99 -12.75 -2.70
N ALA A 96 6.17 -12.14 -2.86
CA ALA A 96 6.65 -11.68 -4.15
C ALA A 96 6.80 -12.85 -5.15
N ILE A 97 7.39 -13.96 -4.69
CA ILE A 97 7.53 -15.17 -5.50
C ILE A 97 6.16 -15.76 -5.87
N GLN A 98 5.21 -15.78 -4.92
CA GLN A 98 3.87 -16.30 -5.16
C GLN A 98 3.14 -15.47 -6.21
N ARG A 99 3.24 -14.14 -6.16
CA ARG A 99 2.62 -13.24 -7.16
C ARG A 99 3.09 -13.55 -8.58
N VAL A 100 4.37 -13.79 -8.79
CA VAL A 100 4.90 -14.16 -10.11
C VAL A 100 4.44 -15.54 -10.54
N LYS A 101 4.25 -16.48 -9.60
CA LYS A 101 3.67 -17.80 -9.91
C LYS A 101 2.20 -17.69 -10.33
N ASP A 102 1.43 -16.85 -9.65
CA ASP A 102 0.00 -16.64 -9.92
C ASP A 102 -0.22 -15.84 -11.22
N PHE A 103 0.71 -14.95 -11.54
CA PHE A 103 0.70 -14.10 -12.74
C PHE A 103 2.01 -14.24 -13.52
N PRO A 104 2.20 -15.36 -14.24
CA PRO A 104 3.47 -15.68 -14.89
C PRO A 104 3.86 -14.70 -16.02
N ASP A 105 2.91 -13.95 -16.56
CA ASP A 105 3.14 -12.96 -17.61
C ASP A 105 3.59 -11.59 -17.07
N VAL A 106 3.69 -11.45 -15.73
CA VAL A 106 4.12 -10.22 -15.10
C VAL A 106 5.62 -10.01 -15.29
N GLY A 107 6.01 -8.90 -15.92
CA GLY A 107 7.40 -8.56 -16.18
C GLY A 107 8.12 -7.86 -15.01
N GLY A 108 7.39 -7.47 -13.98
CA GLY A 108 7.88 -6.75 -12.80
C GLY A 108 6.75 -6.36 -11.86
N MET A 109 7.05 -5.68 -10.77
CA MET A 109 6.04 -5.24 -9.79
C MET A 109 6.34 -3.84 -9.28
N VAL A 110 5.28 -3.05 -9.08
CA VAL A 110 5.33 -1.76 -8.41
C VAL A 110 4.69 -1.89 -7.03
N TYR A 111 5.43 -1.54 -6.00
CA TYR A 111 4.97 -1.50 -4.62
C TYR A 111 4.64 -0.06 -4.22
N THR A 112 3.37 0.25 -4.07
CA THR A 112 2.91 1.58 -3.63
C THR A 112 2.77 1.58 -2.12
N VAL A 113 3.81 2.05 -1.43
CA VAL A 113 3.92 2.02 0.05
C VAL A 113 4.61 3.27 0.55
N GLY A 114 4.30 3.70 1.78
CA GLY A 114 4.89 4.89 2.38
C GLY A 114 6.42 4.83 2.51
N ASN A 115 7.06 6.00 2.50
CA ASN A 115 8.52 6.17 2.52
C ASN A 115 9.21 5.60 3.79
N GLU A 116 8.45 5.31 4.83
CA GLU A 116 8.98 4.62 6.02
C GLU A 116 9.50 3.21 5.69
N GLN A 117 9.07 2.63 4.55
CA GLN A 117 9.46 1.30 4.09
C GLN A 117 10.59 1.33 3.03
N ASP A 118 11.16 2.50 2.69
CA ASP A 118 12.21 2.61 1.66
C ASP A 118 13.37 1.63 1.89
N TYR A 119 13.86 1.56 3.12
CA TYR A 119 14.93 0.64 3.49
C TYR A 119 14.52 -0.82 3.38
N HIS A 120 13.30 -1.15 3.79
CA HIS A 120 12.76 -2.51 3.71
C HIS A 120 12.69 -2.99 2.26
N PHE A 121 12.15 -2.19 1.34
CA PHE A 121 12.07 -2.55 -0.08
C PHE A 121 13.44 -2.62 -0.76
N LYS A 122 14.37 -1.73 -0.39
CA LYS A 122 15.75 -1.83 -0.86
C LYS A 122 16.37 -3.18 -0.51
N VAL A 123 16.19 -3.64 0.72
CA VAL A 123 16.67 -4.95 1.19
C VAL A 123 15.93 -6.10 0.48
N LEU A 124 14.60 -6.03 0.39
CA LEU A 124 13.77 -7.06 -0.25
C LEU A 124 14.18 -7.29 -1.71
N PHE A 125 14.31 -6.22 -2.49
CA PHE A 125 14.67 -6.32 -3.90
C PHE A 125 16.08 -6.88 -4.09
N LEU A 126 17.03 -6.47 -3.24
CA LEU A 126 18.37 -7.01 -3.28
C LEU A 126 18.42 -8.50 -2.96
N ILE A 127 17.67 -8.96 -1.95
CA ILE A 127 17.58 -10.39 -1.61
C ILE A 127 17.01 -11.19 -2.78
N LEU A 128 15.94 -10.72 -3.41
CA LEU A 128 15.33 -11.39 -4.56
C LEU A 128 16.30 -11.49 -5.75
N LYS A 129 17.08 -10.44 -6.01
CA LYS A 129 18.15 -10.45 -7.02
C LYS A 129 19.26 -11.48 -6.69
N LYS A 130 19.75 -11.47 -5.46
CA LYS A 130 20.77 -12.43 -5.00
C LYS A 130 20.27 -13.90 -5.06
N LEU A 131 18.98 -14.12 -4.82
CA LEU A 131 18.35 -15.43 -5.00
C LEU A 131 18.23 -15.84 -6.48
N GLY A 132 18.50 -14.94 -7.42
CA GLY A 132 18.58 -15.19 -8.86
C GLY A 132 17.23 -15.18 -9.56
N PHE A 133 16.29 -14.33 -9.11
CA PHE A 133 15.03 -14.11 -9.81
C PHE A 133 15.20 -12.97 -10.83
N ASP A 134 15.16 -13.29 -12.13
CA ASP A 134 15.37 -12.30 -13.21
C ASP A 134 14.35 -11.15 -13.17
N TRP A 135 13.11 -11.43 -12.81
CA TRP A 135 12.06 -10.42 -12.67
C TRP A 135 12.33 -9.41 -11.53
N ALA A 136 13.25 -9.72 -10.60
CA ALA A 136 13.61 -8.83 -9.51
C ALA A 136 14.34 -7.56 -9.99
N GLU A 137 14.86 -7.52 -11.21
CA GLU A 137 15.39 -6.30 -11.83
C GLU A 137 14.30 -5.26 -12.12
N ASN A 138 13.07 -5.69 -12.29
CA ASN A 138 11.91 -4.86 -12.63
C ASN A 138 11.01 -4.60 -11.42
N LEU A 139 11.56 -4.61 -10.21
CA LEU A 139 10.84 -4.24 -9.00
C LEU A 139 11.04 -2.75 -8.70
N TYR A 140 9.95 -2.08 -8.40
CA TYR A 140 9.97 -0.65 -8.09
C TYR A 140 9.16 -0.34 -6.84
N HIS A 141 9.72 0.47 -5.94
CA HIS A 141 9.00 1.03 -4.80
C HIS A 141 8.53 2.44 -5.15
N LEU A 142 7.22 2.58 -5.44
CA LEU A 142 6.58 3.87 -5.57
C LEU A 142 6.33 4.42 -4.16
N SER A 143 7.38 5.07 -3.64
CA SER A 143 7.38 5.65 -2.30
C SER A 143 6.58 6.94 -2.26
N TYR A 144 5.70 7.09 -1.27
CA TYR A 144 4.97 8.33 -1.03
C TYR A 144 5.23 8.85 0.38
N GLY A 145 5.15 10.19 0.54
CA GLY A 145 5.29 10.84 1.84
C GLY A 145 4.11 10.51 2.77
N MET A 146 4.40 10.41 4.06
CA MET A 146 3.35 10.18 5.06
C MET A 146 2.37 11.35 5.12
N VAL A 147 1.07 11.04 5.21
CA VAL A 147 0.04 12.04 5.46
C VAL A 147 0.01 12.35 6.95
N GLU A 148 0.16 13.62 7.29
CA GLU A 148 0.17 14.08 8.68
C GLU A 148 -1.02 15.04 8.91
N LEU A 149 -1.57 15.02 10.12
CA LEU A 149 -2.52 16.02 10.57
C LEU A 149 -1.80 17.34 10.91
N PRO A 150 -2.48 18.48 10.92
CA PRO A 150 -1.89 19.74 11.41
C PRO A 150 -1.32 19.63 12.84
N SER A 151 -1.84 18.69 13.64
CA SER A 151 -1.39 18.38 14.99
C SER A 151 -0.19 17.42 15.04
N GLY A 152 0.28 16.90 13.89
CA GLY A 152 1.38 15.96 13.77
C GLY A 152 0.97 14.58 13.24
N LYS A 153 1.82 13.57 13.47
CA LYS A 153 1.62 12.22 12.95
C LYS A 153 0.34 11.57 13.48
N MET A 154 -0.38 10.90 12.58
CA MET A 154 -1.48 10.01 12.97
C MET A 154 -0.94 8.81 13.74
N LYS A 155 -1.57 8.50 14.87
CA LYS A 155 -1.19 7.37 15.72
C LYS A 155 -2.44 6.60 16.13
N SER A 156 -2.64 5.44 15.55
CA SER A 156 -3.80 4.58 15.82
C SER A 156 -3.93 4.18 17.29
N ARG A 157 -2.81 3.98 18.00
CA ARG A 157 -2.82 3.66 19.44
C ARG A 157 -3.24 4.81 20.34
N GLU A 158 -3.14 6.04 19.87
CA GLU A 158 -3.50 7.28 20.60
C GLU A 158 -4.86 7.84 20.16
N GLY A 159 -5.56 7.15 19.27
CA GLY A 159 -6.87 7.59 18.76
C GLY A 159 -6.83 8.86 17.90
N THR A 160 -5.66 9.25 17.41
CA THR A 160 -5.48 10.43 16.54
C THR A 160 -5.44 10.02 15.07
N VAL A 161 -6.42 9.23 14.65
CA VAL A 161 -6.57 8.77 13.27
C VAL A 161 -7.78 9.44 12.65
N VAL A 162 -7.67 9.86 11.39
CA VAL A 162 -8.82 10.23 10.55
C VAL A 162 -9.05 9.08 9.60
N ASP A 163 -10.24 8.50 9.66
CA ASP A 163 -10.62 7.42 8.77
C ASP A 163 -10.83 7.93 7.33
N ALA A 164 -10.53 7.10 6.35
CA ALA A 164 -10.69 7.45 4.94
C ALA A 164 -12.16 7.78 4.59
N ASP A 165 -13.09 7.06 5.20
CA ASP A 165 -14.52 7.28 4.99
C ASP A 165 -14.96 8.64 5.53
N ASP A 166 -14.52 9.04 6.73
CA ASP A 166 -14.80 10.36 7.31
C ASP A 166 -14.21 11.48 6.45
N LEU A 167 -12.98 11.29 5.95
CA LEU A 167 -12.35 12.25 5.06
C LEU A 167 -13.11 12.43 3.75
N MET A 168 -13.63 11.36 3.16
CA MET A 168 -14.43 11.41 1.94
C MET A 168 -15.75 12.20 2.17
N VAL A 169 -16.40 11.97 3.31
CA VAL A 169 -17.61 12.70 3.70
C VAL A 169 -17.29 14.19 3.86
N GLU A 170 -16.29 14.55 4.64
CA GLU A 170 -15.89 15.94 4.89
C GLU A 170 -15.52 16.67 3.60
N MET A 171 -14.76 16.03 2.72
CA MET A 171 -14.39 16.62 1.42
C MET A 171 -15.61 16.82 0.51
N THR A 172 -16.54 15.88 0.50
CA THR A 172 -17.78 15.99 -0.27
C THR A 172 -18.64 17.13 0.21
N GLU A 173 -18.84 17.25 1.52
CA GLU A 173 -19.59 18.36 2.13
C GLU A 173 -18.92 19.72 1.88
N THR A 174 -17.60 19.77 1.96
CA THR A 174 -16.83 20.99 1.71
C THR A 174 -16.97 21.43 0.25
N ALA A 175 -16.87 20.50 -0.68
CA ALA A 175 -17.05 20.79 -2.11
C ALA A 175 -18.47 21.27 -2.42
N ALA A 176 -19.49 20.66 -1.81
CA ALA A 176 -20.88 21.10 -1.94
C ALA A 176 -21.07 22.54 -1.45
N LYS A 177 -20.58 22.87 -0.26
CA LYS A 177 -20.66 24.24 0.32
C LYS A 177 -19.96 25.28 -0.57
N ILE A 178 -18.80 24.97 -1.13
CA ILE A 178 -18.09 25.87 -2.06
C ILE A 178 -18.91 26.06 -3.33
N SER A 179 -19.46 25.00 -3.91
CA SER A 179 -20.28 25.06 -5.11
C SER A 179 -21.56 25.87 -4.91
N GLU A 180 -22.23 25.70 -3.79
CA GLU A 180 -23.42 26.48 -3.42
C GLU A 180 -23.10 27.99 -3.27
N ALA A 181 -21.98 28.29 -2.58
CA ALA A 181 -21.56 29.69 -2.39
C ALA A 181 -21.15 30.35 -3.71
N GLU A 182 -20.54 29.64 -4.63
CA GLU A 182 -20.24 30.14 -5.99
C GLU A 182 -21.52 30.35 -6.81
N ALA A 183 -22.48 29.45 -6.73
CA ALA A 183 -23.75 29.55 -7.42
C ALA A 183 -24.57 30.77 -6.89
N GLU A 184 -24.61 30.99 -5.58
CA GLU A 184 -25.24 32.19 -4.98
C GLU A 184 -24.56 33.48 -5.42
N LYS A 185 -23.24 33.49 -5.49
CA LYS A 185 -22.45 34.63 -5.96
C LYS A 185 -22.75 34.95 -7.42
N LEU A 186 -22.85 33.96 -8.28
CA LEU A 186 -23.25 34.10 -9.67
C LEU A 186 -24.68 34.59 -9.80
N LEU A 187 -25.62 34.06 -9.02
CA LEU A 187 -27.00 34.48 -9.00
C LEU A 187 -27.11 35.95 -8.58
N THR A 188 -26.36 36.36 -7.55
CA THR A 188 -26.33 37.76 -7.07
C THR A 188 -25.78 38.69 -8.16
N ILE A 189 -24.79 38.30 -8.91
CA ILE A 189 -24.26 39.10 -10.04
C ILE A 189 -25.29 39.22 -11.16
N ILE A 190 -26.03 38.15 -11.47
CA ILE A 190 -27.05 38.14 -12.50
C ILE A 190 -28.27 39.01 -12.09
N THR A 191 -28.67 38.92 -10.82
CA THR A 191 -29.88 39.63 -10.34
C THR A 191 -29.62 41.09 -10.03
N ASN A 192 -28.42 41.49 -9.64
CA ASN A 192 -28.03 42.85 -9.27
C ASN A 192 -27.21 43.59 -10.33
N GLY A 193 -26.86 42.95 -11.43
CA GLY A 193 -26.13 43.56 -12.55
C GLY A 193 -27.03 44.50 -13.37
N PRO A 194 -26.51 45.61 -13.93
CA PRO A 194 -27.28 46.43 -14.86
C PRO A 194 -27.69 45.61 -16.07
N SER A 195 -28.96 45.76 -16.45
CA SER A 195 -29.61 45.03 -17.55
C SER A 195 -28.96 45.32 -18.91
N HIS A 196 -27.81 44.73 -19.15
CA HIS A 196 -27.23 44.60 -20.45
C HIS A 196 -26.90 43.10 -20.69
N SER A 197 -27.52 42.58 -21.72
CA SER A 197 -27.40 41.22 -22.22
C SER A 197 -25.95 40.72 -22.27
N ILE A 198 -25.54 39.98 -21.25
CA ILE A 198 -24.34 39.17 -21.33
C ILE A 198 -24.81 37.73 -21.58
N PHE A 199 -24.75 37.30 -22.84
CA PHE A 199 -24.75 35.89 -23.20
C PHE A 199 -23.48 35.28 -22.66
N LEU A 200 -23.50 34.77 -21.45
CA LEU A 200 -22.46 33.90 -20.95
C LEU A 200 -22.72 32.50 -21.51
N SER A 201 -21.94 32.15 -22.52
CA SER A 201 -21.73 30.77 -22.93
C SER A 201 -21.02 30.07 -21.76
N LEU A 202 -21.79 29.40 -20.93
CA LEU A 202 -21.28 28.44 -19.95
C LEU A 202 -20.78 27.20 -20.69
N SER A 203 -19.56 27.25 -21.20
CA SER A 203 -18.85 26.01 -21.51
C SER A 203 -18.32 25.44 -20.19
N TYR A 204 -18.99 24.43 -19.67
CA TYR A 204 -18.48 23.55 -18.63
C TYR A 204 -17.23 22.83 -19.18
N LYS A 205 -16.06 23.42 -18.98
CA LYS A 205 -14.81 22.69 -19.04
C LYS A 205 -14.48 22.21 -17.63
N THR A 206 -14.97 21.05 -17.27
CA THR A 206 -14.33 20.23 -16.24
C THR A 206 -12.99 19.79 -16.80
N SER A 207 -11.98 20.64 -16.66
CA SER A 207 -10.60 20.23 -16.89
C SER A 207 -10.04 19.70 -15.58
N PHE A 208 -10.13 18.40 -15.40
CA PHE A 208 -9.18 17.70 -14.55
C PHE A 208 -7.81 17.84 -15.22
N PHE A 209 -6.96 18.70 -14.66
CA PHE A 209 -5.57 18.76 -15.04
C PHE A 209 -4.87 17.51 -14.52
N LEU A 210 -4.74 16.50 -15.38
CA LEU A 210 -3.60 15.60 -15.33
C LEU A 210 -2.43 16.35 -15.98
N PRO A 211 -1.27 16.49 -15.34
CA PRO A 211 -0.10 17.03 -16.01
C PRO A 211 0.24 16.11 -17.19
N ALA A 212 0.23 16.67 -18.39
CA ALA A 212 0.72 16.02 -19.59
C ALA A 212 2.25 16.07 -19.56
N ASP A 213 2.91 15.11 -18.89
CA ASP A 213 4.31 14.79 -19.05
C ASP A 213 4.57 13.37 -18.51
N PHE A 214 4.00 12.39 -19.19
CA PHE A 214 4.46 11.01 -19.19
C PHE A 214 4.43 10.47 -20.61
N THR A 215 5.47 10.78 -21.36
CA THR A 215 5.96 9.97 -22.49
C THR A 215 7.38 9.58 -22.23
#